data_d526e773b54212243935902c29c9da91
#
_entry.id   d526e773b54212243935902c29c9da91
#
_cell.length_a   1.000
_cell.length_b   1.000
_cell.length_c   1.000
_cell.angle_alpha   90.00
_cell.angle_beta   90.00
_cell.angle_gamma   90.00
#
_symmetry.space_group_name_H-M   'P 1'
#
loop_
_entity.id
_entity.type
_entity.pdbx_description
1 polymer ?
#
loop_
_entity_poly.entity_id
_entity_poly.type
_entity_poly.pdbx_seq_one_letter_code
_entity_poly.pdbx_strand_id
1 'polypeptide(L)'
;MGWHRELLIGFDLETTGTDPREARIVTGAVIEVRDGTVLGHRKWLADPGIPIPDEAVAVHGISTERASAEGEPADRVADAIATVLVGYWRTGVPVVAYNATFDLTLLSAELARHGLPSLSERLGGAEPGPVVDPYTIDRSVDRYRRGKRNLEAVCTEYGVTLDTAHDASADALAATLLARAIGERHTKVAELGAAELHRRQVEWYADWATNFQSFLRRKGEPDAVVGPTWPMRAHHISPGPQKSSPSGV
;
A
#
# COMPACT_ATOMS: atom_id res chain seq x y z
N MET A 1 -23.25 3.75 12.51
CA MET A 1 -22.36 4.66 11.74
C MET A 1 -21.67 3.84 10.68
N GLY A 2 -21.34 4.43 9.50
CA GLY A 2 -20.59 3.71 8.47
C GLY A 2 -19.11 3.65 8.81
N TRP A 3 -18.40 2.65 8.31
CA TRP A 3 -16.96 2.40 8.54
C TRP A 3 -16.07 3.66 8.36
N HIS A 4 -16.44 4.54 7.43
CA HIS A 4 -15.68 5.75 7.06
C HIS A 4 -15.66 6.85 8.14
N ARG A 5 -16.46 6.73 9.20
CA ARG A 5 -16.48 7.64 10.36
C ARG A 5 -15.95 6.99 11.64
N GLU A 6 -15.71 5.69 11.59
CA GLU A 6 -15.05 4.96 12.69
C GLU A 6 -13.55 5.22 12.71
N LEU A 7 -12.82 4.52 13.59
CA LEU A 7 -11.38 4.58 13.61
C LEU A 7 -10.81 3.97 12.32
N LEU A 8 -10.00 4.75 11.62
CA LEU A 8 -9.25 4.37 10.43
C LEU A 8 -7.76 4.55 10.70
N ILE A 9 -6.94 3.67 10.17
CA ILE A 9 -5.50 3.71 10.33
C ILE A 9 -4.86 4.03 8.97
N GLY A 10 -4.47 5.28 8.76
CA GLY A 10 -3.72 5.69 7.57
C GLY A 10 -2.32 5.09 7.61
N PHE A 11 -1.85 4.56 6.49
CA PHE A 11 -0.53 3.98 6.31
C PHE A 11 0.06 4.38 4.97
N ASP A 12 1.33 4.79 4.98
CA ASP A 12 2.07 5.16 3.78
C ASP A 12 3.57 4.97 3.99
N LEU A 13 4.33 4.72 2.90
CA LEU A 13 5.77 4.53 2.87
C LEU A 13 6.42 5.40 1.80
N GLU A 14 7.52 6.11 2.16
CA GLU A 14 8.47 6.61 1.17
C GLU A 14 9.61 5.62 0.97
N THR A 15 10.13 5.53 -0.25
CA THR A 15 10.93 4.38 -0.66
C THR A 15 12.08 4.77 -1.59
N THR A 16 13.05 3.86 -1.75
CA THR A 16 14.19 4.05 -2.66
C THR A 16 13.82 3.86 -4.14
N GLY A 17 12.56 3.49 -4.48
CA GLY A 17 12.20 3.25 -5.89
C GLY A 17 10.76 2.77 -6.07
N THR A 18 10.39 2.46 -7.30
CA THR A 18 9.01 2.19 -7.72
C THR A 18 8.65 0.72 -7.84
N ASP A 19 9.61 -0.21 -7.75
CA ASP A 19 9.30 -1.64 -7.63
C ASP A 19 9.26 -2.05 -6.17
N PRO A 20 8.09 -2.41 -5.63
CA PRO A 20 7.93 -2.71 -4.20
C PRO A 20 8.65 -4.00 -3.75
N ARG A 21 9.19 -4.80 -4.66
CA ARG A 21 9.99 -5.98 -4.31
C ARG A 21 11.47 -5.67 -4.16
N GLU A 22 11.96 -4.70 -4.94
CA GLU A 22 13.37 -4.31 -4.96
C GLU A 22 13.66 -3.07 -4.09
N ALA A 23 12.69 -2.15 -4.02
CA ALA A 23 12.80 -0.93 -3.21
C ALA A 23 12.95 -1.24 -1.72
N ARG A 24 13.46 -0.24 -0.98
CA ARG A 24 13.64 -0.25 0.47
C ARG A 24 12.78 0.83 1.11
N ILE A 25 12.37 0.60 2.35
CA ILE A 25 11.72 1.64 3.16
C ILE A 25 12.74 2.74 3.48
N VAL A 26 12.35 3.99 3.23
CA VAL A 26 13.07 5.20 3.66
C VAL A 26 12.33 5.84 4.83
N THR A 27 11.03 6.10 4.68
CA THR A 27 10.18 6.51 5.81
C THR A 27 8.89 5.71 5.82
N GLY A 28 8.25 5.63 6.99
CA GLY A 28 6.92 5.08 7.13
C GLY A 28 6.09 5.89 8.10
N ALA A 29 4.79 5.98 7.85
CA ALA A 29 3.85 6.65 8.73
C ALA A 29 2.61 5.80 8.99
N VAL A 30 2.15 5.85 10.24
CA VAL A 30 0.86 5.30 10.65
C VAL A 30 0.10 6.37 11.43
N ILE A 31 -1.11 6.71 10.99
CA ILE A 31 -1.93 7.79 11.55
C ILE A 31 -3.29 7.23 11.97
N GLU A 32 -3.69 7.50 13.19
CA GLU A 32 -5.01 7.18 13.72
C GLU A 32 -5.97 8.33 13.44
N VAL A 33 -7.03 8.06 12.69
CA VAL A 33 -8.03 9.08 12.33
C VAL A 33 -9.43 8.56 12.65
N ARG A 34 -10.25 9.37 13.32
CA ARG A 34 -11.66 9.08 13.55
C ARG A 34 -12.50 10.29 13.14
N ASP A 35 -13.44 10.06 12.25
CA ASP A 35 -14.34 11.11 11.69
C ASP A 35 -13.59 12.37 11.24
N GLY A 36 -12.43 12.18 10.59
CA GLY A 36 -11.56 13.26 10.10
C GLY A 36 -10.65 13.90 11.16
N THR A 37 -10.72 13.47 12.41
CA THR A 37 -9.85 13.97 13.48
C THR A 37 -8.69 13.04 13.73
N VAL A 38 -7.46 13.58 13.69
CA VAL A 38 -6.23 12.83 14.03
C VAL A 38 -6.19 12.60 15.54
N LEU A 39 -6.06 11.33 15.94
CA LEU A 39 -5.99 10.90 17.35
C LEU A 39 -4.56 10.50 17.75
N GLY A 40 -3.77 10.01 16.81
CA GLY A 40 -2.41 9.56 17.04
C GLY A 40 -1.61 9.47 15.76
N HIS A 41 -0.30 9.48 15.90
CA HIS A 41 0.61 9.47 14.76
C HIS A 41 1.93 8.83 15.17
N ARG A 42 2.45 8.00 14.28
CA ARG A 42 3.78 7.36 14.39
C ARG A 42 4.50 7.53 13.06
N LYS A 43 5.76 7.88 13.13
CA LYS A 43 6.63 8.05 11.96
C LYS A 43 7.97 7.37 12.23
N TRP A 44 8.53 6.75 11.22
CA TRP A 44 9.84 6.11 11.25
C TRP A 44 10.70 6.67 10.12
N LEU A 45 11.99 6.79 10.38
CA LEU A 45 13.03 6.99 9.38
C LEU A 45 13.93 5.75 9.43
N ALA A 46 14.09 5.08 8.31
CA ALA A 46 14.94 3.91 8.18
C ALA A 46 16.27 4.27 7.51
N ASP A 47 17.35 3.63 7.95
CA ASP A 47 18.53 3.49 7.10
C ASP A 47 18.28 2.30 6.15
N PRO A 48 18.09 2.53 4.83
CA PRO A 48 17.81 1.46 3.88
C PRO A 48 19.01 0.54 3.61
N GLY A 49 20.21 0.89 4.10
CA GLY A 49 21.45 0.14 3.89
C GLY A 49 21.95 0.16 2.44
N ILE A 50 21.34 0.96 1.58
CA ILE A 50 21.73 1.20 0.17
C ILE A 50 21.57 2.69 -0.16
N PRO A 51 22.28 3.19 -1.19
CA PRO A 51 22.07 4.56 -1.66
C PRO A 51 20.62 4.81 -2.07
N ILE A 52 20.08 5.97 -1.69
CA ILE A 52 18.77 6.44 -2.15
C ILE A 52 19.00 7.16 -3.48
N PRO A 53 18.37 6.72 -4.59
CA PRO A 53 18.52 7.36 -5.89
C PRO A 53 18.07 8.83 -5.89
N ASP A 54 18.73 9.67 -6.68
CA ASP A 54 18.41 11.11 -6.76
C ASP A 54 16.96 11.38 -7.13
N GLU A 55 16.36 10.51 -7.96
CA GLU A 55 14.96 10.61 -8.34
C GLU A 55 14.02 10.41 -7.13
N ALA A 56 14.38 9.52 -6.21
CA ALA A 56 13.62 9.30 -4.98
C ALA A 56 13.82 10.46 -4.00
N VAL A 57 15.08 10.93 -3.87
CA VAL A 57 15.39 12.12 -3.06
C VAL A 57 14.61 13.34 -3.55
N ALA A 58 14.50 13.52 -4.87
CA ALA A 58 13.73 14.63 -5.46
C ALA A 58 12.24 14.57 -5.11
N VAL A 59 11.71 13.38 -4.81
CA VAL A 59 10.31 13.16 -4.43
C VAL A 59 10.09 13.45 -2.95
N HIS A 60 10.78 12.74 -2.04
CA HIS A 60 10.50 12.80 -0.59
C HIS A 60 11.52 13.60 0.22
N GLY A 61 12.59 14.11 -0.39
CA GLY A 61 13.56 15.02 0.25
C GLY A 61 14.51 14.37 1.25
N ILE A 62 14.59 13.06 1.34
CA ILE A 62 15.50 12.35 2.27
C ILE A 62 16.71 11.85 1.51
N SER A 63 17.88 12.39 1.85
CA SER A 63 19.15 11.94 1.24
C SER A 63 19.70 10.68 1.92
N THR A 64 20.60 9.99 1.23
CA THR A 64 21.31 8.81 1.78
C THR A 64 22.03 9.17 3.08
N GLU A 65 22.73 10.31 3.11
CA GLU A 65 23.49 10.75 4.27
C GLU A 65 22.59 10.97 5.49
N ARG A 66 21.41 11.58 5.28
CA ARG A 66 20.45 11.79 6.34
C ARG A 66 19.87 10.47 6.84
N ALA A 67 19.46 9.58 5.94
CA ALA A 67 18.92 8.28 6.31
C ALA A 67 19.93 7.43 7.08
N SER A 68 21.21 7.43 6.67
CA SER A 68 22.27 6.70 7.36
C SER A 68 22.70 7.33 8.70
N ALA A 69 22.55 8.66 8.86
CA ALA A 69 22.94 9.34 10.11
C ALA A 69 21.85 9.33 11.18
N GLU A 70 20.57 9.40 10.77
CA GLU A 70 19.42 9.60 11.67
C GLU A 70 18.46 8.41 11.67
N GLY A 71 18.54 7.52 10.67
CA GLY A 71 17.60 6.40 10.50
C GLY A 71 17.87 5.25 11.46
N GLU A 72 16.78 4.57 11.82
CA GLU A 72 16.87 3.30 12.54
C GLU A 72 17.22 2.17 11.56
N PRO A 73 17.77 1.03 12.04
CA PRO A 73 17.98 -0.15 11.20
C PRO A 73 16.69 -0.60 10.48
N ALA A 74 16.80 -0.90 9.18
CA ALA A 74 15.64 -1.22 8.34
C ALA A 74 14.81 -2.40 8.88
N ASP A 75 15.45 -3.41 9.45
CA ASP A 75 14.78 -4.56 10.07
C ASP A 75 13.90 -4.14 11.25
N ARG A 76 14.37 -3.22 12.09
CA ARG A 76 13.61 -2.69 13.23
C ARG A 76 12.41 -1.87 12.78
N VAL A 77 12.60 -1.01 11.77
CA VAL A 77 11.51 -0.21 11.21
C VAL A 77 10.44 -1.10 10.59
N ALA A 78 10.82 -2.08 9.77
CA ALA A 78 9.88 -3.03 9.17
C ALA A 78 9.11 -3.83 10.23
N ASP A 79 9.81 -4.31 11.27
CA ASP A 79 9.19 -5.03 12.39
C ASP A 79 8.20 -4.17 13.19
N ALA A 80 8.59 -2.93 13.50
CA ALA A 80 7.75 -1.98 14.23
C ALA A 80 6.48 -1.63 13.45
N ILE A 81 6.58 -1.32 12.15
CA ILE A 81 5.43 -1.05 11.28
C ILE A 81 4.51 -2.27 11.23
N ALA A 82 5.05 -3.45 10.93
CA ALA A 82 4.27 -4.69 10.85
C ALA A 82 3.54 -4.99 12.17
N THR A 83 4.20 -4.79 13.30
CA THR A 83 3.63 -5.00 14.64
C THR A 83 2.45 -4.07 14.89
N VAL A 84 2.57 -2.80 14.51
CA VAL A 84 1.50 -1.81 14.64
C VAL A 84 0.30 -2.17 13.77
N LEU A 85 0.50 -2.46 12.48
CA LEU A 85 -0.58 -2.80 11.56
C LEU A 85 -1.32 -4.08 11.99
N VAL A 86 -0.57 -5.12 12.37
CA VAL A 86 -1.13 -6.38 12.87
C VAL A 86 -1.95 -6.15 14.14
N GLY A 87 -1.50 -5.25 15.03
CA GLY A 87 -2.25 -4.86 16.23
C GLY A 87 -3.66 -4.35 15.90
N TYR A 88 -3.79 -3.49 14.90
CA TYR A 88 -5.10 -2.97 14.46
C TYR A 88 -5.93 -4.04 13.74
N TRP A 89 -5.37 -4.82 12.85
CA TRP A 89 -6.10 -5.90 12.16
C TRP A 89 -6.66 -6.94 13.12
N ARG A 90 -5.94 -7.29 14.19
CA ARG A 90 -6.44 -8.20 15.23
C ARG A 90 -7.70 -7.69 15.94
N THR A 91 -7.92 -6.40 15.96
CA THR A 91 -9.13 -5.77 16.52
C THR A 91 -10.18 -5.41 15.46
N GLY A 92 -9.94 -5.78 14.20
CA GLY A 92 -10.85 -5.51 13.07
C GLY A 92 -10.83 -4.06 12.59
N VAL A 93 -9.88 -3.24 13.04
CA VAL A 93 -9.74 -1.84 12.60
C VAL A 93 -9.11 -1.80 11.22
N PRO A 94 -9.72 -1.11 10.23
CA PRO A 94 -9.19 -1.08 8.88
C PRO A 94 -7.95 -0.20 8.75
N VAL A 95 -6.96 -0.70 7.98
CA VAL A 95 -5.81 0.07 7.50
C VAL A 95 -6.16 0.68 6.15
N VAL A 96 -5.90 1.98 6.01
CA VAL A 96 -6.12 2.75 4.79
C VAL A 96 -4.78 3.06 4.16
N ALA A 97 -4.58 2.64 2.91
CA ALA A 97 -3.39 2.98 2.12
C ALA A 97 -3.81 3.29 0.67
N TYR A 98 -3.28 4.37 0.10
CA TYR A 98 -3.54 4.73 -1.29
C TYR A 98 -2.67 3.88 -2.22
N ASN A 99 -3.28 3.05 -3.08
CA ASN A 99 -2.58 2.03 -3.85
C ASN A 99 -1.89 0.98 -2.96
N ALA A 100 -2.64 0.47 -2.00
CA ALA A 100 -2.18 -0.44 -0.94
C ALA A 100 -1.31 -1.62 -1.41
N THR A 101 -1.47 -2.04 -2.68
CA THR A 101 -0.63 -3.10 -3.26
C THR A 101 0.85 -2.75 -3.30
N PHE A 102 1.20 -1.45 -3.37
CA PHE A 102 2.58 -1.02 -3.34
C PHE A 102 3.16 -1.17 -1.92
N ASP A 103 2.59 -0.46 -0.95
CA ASP A 103 3.11 -0.36 0.41
C ASP A 103 3.12 -1.70 1.15
N LEU A 104 2.04 -2.46 1.04
CA LEU A 104 1.94 -3.76 1.70
C LEU A 104 2.85 -4.82 1.05
N THR A 105 3.06 -4.75 -0.27
CA THR A 105 4.04 -5.63 -0.94
C THR A 105 5.45 -5.28 -0.53
N LEU A 106 5.80 -4.00 -0.46
CA LEU A 106 7.11 -3.54 -0.04
C LEU A 106 7.39 -3.91 1.41
N LEU A 107 6.46 -3.67 2.34
CA LEU A 107 6.59 -4.10 3.73
C LEU A 107 6.79 -5.62 3.82
N SER A 108 6.02 -6.40 3.05
CA SER A 108 6.19 -7.86 3.01
C SER A 108 7.56 -8.27 2.46
N ALA A 109 8.09 -7.57 1.45
CA ALA A 109 9.42 -7.82 0.90
C ALA A 109 10.53 -7.46 1.92
N GLU A 110 10.37 -6.36 2.67
CA GLU A 110 11.30 -5.99 3.74
C GLU A 110 11.32 -7.04 4.86
N LEU A 111 10.15 -7.47 5.33
CA LEU A 111 10.06 -8.54 6.35
C LEU A 111 10.78 -9.81 5.88
N ALA A 112 10.52 -10.24 4.65
CA ALA A 112 11.16 -11.44 4.09
C ALA A 112 12.68 -11.27 3.94
N ARG A 113 13.15 -10.10 3.51
CA ARG A 113 14.57 -9.77 3.31
C ARG A 113 15.37 -9.85 4.60
N HIS A 114 14.75 -9.47 5.71
CA HIS A 114 15.35 -9.49 7.03
C HIS A 114 15.05 -10.78 7.81
N GLY A 115 14.41 -11.78 7.20
CA GLY A 115 14.06 -13.04 7.88
C GLY A 115 13.05 -12.87 9.02
N LEU A 116 12.25 -11.81 8.97
CA LEU A 116 11.20 -11.52 9.97
C LEU A 116 9.91 -12.27 9.63
N PRO A 117 9.09 -12.62 10.62
CA PRO A 117 7.78 -13.23 10.37
C PRO A 117 6.93 -12.35 9.46
N SER A 118 6.29 -12.97 8.46
CA SER A 118 5.36 -12.32 7.54
C SER A 118 4.12 -11.76 8.27
N LEU A 119 3.38 -10.88 7.61
CA LEU A 119 2.12 -10.35 8.16
C LEU A 119 1.11 -11.47 8.46
N SER A 120 1.03 -12.48 7.58
CA SER A 120 0.12 -13.62 7.78
C SER A 120 0.55 -14.49 8.97
N GLU A 121 1.85 -14.80 9.12
CA GLU A 121 2.35 -15.54 10.30
C GLU A 121 2.06 -14.80 11.59
N ARG A 122 2.24 -13.47 11.62
CA ARG A 122 1.89 -12.62 12.76
C ARG A 122 0.39 -12.64 13.09
N LEU A 123 -0.46 -12.86 12.09
CA LEU A 123 -1.92 -12.99 12.22
C LEU A 123 -2.39 -14.44 12.47
N GLY A 124 -1.45 -15.36 12.70
CA GLY A 124 -1.80 -16.77 12.96
C GLY A 124 -2.28 -17.52 11.72
N GLY A 125 -1.82 -17.12 10.53
CA GLY A 125 -2.18 -17.70 9.25
C GLY A 125 -3.33 -16.99 8.53
N ALA A 126 -3.93 -15.95 9.14
CA ALA A 126 -4.95 -15.15 8.48
C ALA A 126 -4.34 -14.15 7.50
N GLU A 127 -5.10 -13.76 6.47
CA GLU A 127 -4.69 -12.71 5.55
C GLU A 127 -4.76 -11.31 6.21
N PRO A 128 -3.84 -10.39 5.84
CA PRO A 128 -3.88 -9.01 6.30
C PRO A 128 -5.17 -8.29 5.92
N GLY A 129 -5.84 -7.70 6.93
CA GLY A 129 -7.07 -6.95 6.69
C GLY A 129 -7.94 -6.76 7.95
N PRO A 130 -8.94 -5.90 7.88
CA PRO A 130 -9.42 -5.23 6.66
C PRO A 130 -8.47 -4.12 6.17
N VAL A 131 -8.38 -3.98 4.85
CA VAL A 131 -7.68 -2.88 4.17
C VAL A 131 -8.70 -2.07 3.37
N VAL A 132 -8.54 -0.75 3.35
CA VAL A 132 -9.32 0.19 2.53
C VAL A 132 -8.35 0.94 1.63
N ASP A 133 -8.52 0.81 0.34
CA ASP A 133 -7.67 1.46 -0.66
C ASP A 133 -8.52 2.43 -1.50
N PRO A 134 -8.43 3.74 -1.24
CA PRO A 134 -9.19 4.74 -1.98
C PRO A 134 -8.96 4.70 -3.49
N TYR A 135 -7.77 4.30 -3.94
CA TYR A 135 -7.46 4.13 -5.36
C TYR A 135 -8.27 3.02 -6.01
N THR A 136 -8.36 1.86 -5.36
CA THR A 136 -9.15 0.73 -5.84
C THR A 136 -10.65 1.05 -5.82
N ILE A 137 -11.12 1.71 -4.76
CA ILE A 137 -12.54 2.09 -4.64
C ILE A 137 -12.92 3.12 -5.70
N ASP A 138 -12.12 4.22 -5.85
CA ASP A 138 -12.37 5.26 -6.86
C ASP A 138 -12.46 4.68 -8.27
N ARG A 139 -11.59 3.73 -8.60
CA ARG A 139 -11.63 3.02 -9.90
C ARG A 139 -12.88 2.18 -10.09
N SER A 140 -13.43 1.64 -9.03
CA SER A 140 -14.66 0.84 -9.09
C SER A 140 -15.91 1.70 -9.23
N VAL A 141 -16.02 2.78 -8.43
CA VAL A 141 -17.22 3.64 -8.41
C VAL A 141 -17.28 4.62 -9.56
N ASP A 142 -16.14 5.02 -10.10
CA ASP A 142 -16.05 5.95 -11.25
C ASP A 142 -15.09 5.42 -12.33
N ARG A 143 -15.43 4.26 -12.86
CA ARG A 143 -14.62 3.48 -13.80
C ARG A 143 -14.14 4.28 -15.03
N TYR A 144 -14.97 5.18 -15.54
CA TYR A 144 -14.76 5.88 -16.80
C TYR A 144 -14.28 7.32 -16.65
N ARG A 145 -14.01 7.77 -15.40
CA ARG A 145 -13.48 9.11 -15.18
C ARG A 145 -12.15 9.30 -15.92
N ARG A 146 -12.09 10.39 -16.67
CA ARG A 146 -10.88 10.79 -17.40
C ARG A 146 -9.88 11.48 -16.45
N GLY A 147 -8.62 11.45 -16.80
CA GLY A 147 -7.55 12.13 -16.06
C GLY A 147 -6.70 11.20 -15.19
N LYS A 148 -5.81 11.82 -14.44
CA LYS A 148 -4.90 11.10 -13.52
C LYS A 148 -5.66 10.55 -12.31
N ARG A 149 -5.12 9.49 -11.73
CA ARG A 149 -5.61 8.88 -10.49
C ARG A 149 -4.47 8.71 -9.48
N ASN A 150 -3.50 9.64 -9.45
CA ASN A 150 -2.60 9.75 -8.32
C ASN A 150 -3.34 10.35 -7.12
N LEU A 151 -2.78 10.26 -5.93
CA LEU A 151 -3.42 10.71 -4.69
C LEU A 151 -3.90 12.16 -4.78
N GLU A 152 -3.07 13.08 -5.24
CA GLU A 152 -3.38 14.50 -5.40
C GLU A 152 -4.61 14.75 -6.31
N ALA A 153 -4.64 14.09 -7.48
CA ALA A 153 -5.76 14.26 -8.42
C ALA A 153 -7.08 13.72 -7.88
N VAL A 154 -7.03 12.60 -7.13
CA VAL A 154 -8.23 12.02 -6.53
C VAL A 154 -8.66 12.82 -5.29
N CYS A 155 -7.73 13.32 -4.48
CA CYS A 155 -8.03 14.26 -3.40
C CYS A 155 -8.76 15.50 -3.93
N THR A 156 -8.27 16.09 -5.03
CA THR A 156 -8.92 17.23 -5.70
C THR A 156 -10.35 16.88 -6.13
N GLU A 157 -10.57 15.71 -6.74
CA GLU A 157 -11.90 15.25 -7.18
C GLU A 157 -12.90 15.15 -6.01
N TYR A 158 -12.42 14.73 -4.84
CA TYR A 158 -13.27 14.54 -3.66
C TYR A 158 -13.25 15.74 -2.69
N GLY A 159 -12.55 16.84 -3.03
CA GLY A 159 -12.46 18.03 -2.20
C GLY A 159 -11.65 17.86 -0.92
N VAL A 160 -10.68 16.95 -0.94
CA VAL A 160 -9.73 16.72 0.16
C VAL A 160 -8.47 17.55 -0.08
N THR A 161 -8.04 18.32 0.91
CA THR A 161 -6.80 19.09 0.85
C THR A 161 -5.62 18.18 1.17
N LEU A 162 -4.56 18.29 0.37
CA LEU A 162 -3.26 17.65 0.59
C LEU A 162 -2.25 18.77 0.86
N ASP A 163 -1.79 18.90 2.11
CA ASP A 163 -0.96 20.05 2.53
C ASP A 163 0.48 19.95 2.01
N THR A 164 1.06 18.74 2.03
CA THR A 164 2.44 18.48 1.57
C THR A 164 2.49 17.10 0.92
N ALA A 165 2.52 17.03 -0.39
CA ALA A 165 2.70 15.77 -1.09
C ALA A 165 4.10 15.18 -0.85
N HIS A 166 4.21 13.83 -0.85
CA HIS A 166 5.44 13.09 -0.67
C HIS A 166 6.09 13.23 0.74
N ASP A 167 5.27 13.44 1.75
CA ASP A 167 5.59 13.14 3.14
C ASP A 167 4.68 12.01 3.59
N ALA A 168 5.22 10.88 4.00
CA ALA A 168 4.43 9.69 4.35
C ALA A 168 3.31 9.98 5.36
N SER A 169 3.50 10.94 6.28
CA SER A 169 2.44 11.31 7.22
C SER A 169 1.30 12.09 6.56
N ALA A 170 1.65 13.01 5.66
CA ALA A 170 0.67 13.80 4.92
C ALA A 170 -0.12 12.91 3.95
N ASP A 171 0.56 11.99 3.25
CA ASP A 171 -0.06 11.07 2.29
C ASP A 171 -0.93 10.03 2.99
N ALA A 172 -0.51 9.47 4.13
CA ALA A 172 -1.34 8.59 4.96
C ALA A 172 -2.60 9.30 5.50
N LEU A 173 -2.48 10.56 5.93
CA LEU A 173 -3.62 11.37 6.36
C LEU A 173 -4.56 11.65 5.19
N ALA A 174 -4.02 12.10 4.07
CA ALA A 174 -4.81 12.39 2.87
C ALA A 174 -5.56 11.15 2.36
N ALA A 175 -4.91 9.97 2.32
CA ALA A 175 -5.56 8.71 1.98
C ALA A 175 -6.74 8.39 2.91
N THR A 176 -6.58 8.66 4.22
CA THR A 176 -7.63 8.41 5.21
C THR A 176 -8.81 9.37 5.07
N LEU A 177 -8.53 10.67 4.87
CA LEU A 177 -9.56 11.67 4.63
C LEU A 177 -10.28 11.42 3.30
N LEU A 178 -9.55 10.95 2.29
CA LEU A 178 -10.11 10.56 1.01
C LEU A 178 -11.02 9.33 1.13
N ALA A 179 -10.62 8.30 1.89
CA ALA A 179 -11.47 7.15 2.19
C ALA A 179 -12.79 7.57 2.84
N ARG A 180 -12.72 8.52 3.80
CA ARG A 180 -13.90 9.13 4.42
C ARG A 180 -14.78 9.85 3.40
N ALA A 181 -14.20 10.72 2.56
CA ALA A 181 -14.93 11.48 1.55
C ALA A 181 -15.60 10.57 0.51
N ILE A 182 -14.94 9.49 0.10
CA ILE A 182 -15.52 8.45 -0.77
C ILE A 182 -16.74 7.81 -0.10
N GLY A 183 -16.63 7.43 1.18
CA GLY A 183 -17.75 6.88 1.93
C GLY A 183 -18.93 7.86 2.05
N GLU A 184 -18.67 9.15 2.25
CA GLU A 184 -19.71 10.19 2.28
C GLU A 184 -20.38 10.39 0.92
N ARG A 185 -19.63 10.35 -0.18
CA ARG A 185 -20.14 10.56 -1.54
C ARG A 185 -20.87 9.34 -2.12
N HIS A 186 -20.47 8.13 -1.74
CA HIS A 186 -20.96 6.86 -2.32
C HIS A 186 -21.68 5.99 -1.28
N THR A 187 -22.98 6.20 -1.11
CA THR A 187 -23.81 5.51 -0.11
C THR A 187 -23.66 3.99 -0.17
N LYS A 188 -23.62 3.39 -1.37
CA LYS A 188 -23.44 1.94 -1.54
C LYS A 188 -22.11 1.42 -0.99
N VAL A 189 -21.06 2.23 -1.00
CA VAL A 189 -19.75 1.92 -0.40
C VAL A 189 -19.80 2.09 1.11
N ALA A 190 -20.49 3.16 1.57
CA ALA A 190 -20.66 3.45 2.99
C ALA A 190 -21.48 2.41 3.76
N GLU A 191 -22.43 1.77 3.09
CA GLU A 191 -23.30 0.72 3.65
C GLU A 191 -22.59 -0.62 3.87
N LEU A 192 -21.46 -0.85 3.19
CA LEU A 192 -20.64 -2.03 3.44
C LEU A 192 -19.96 -1.91 4.82
N GLY A 193 -19.81 -3.02 5.53
CA GLY A 193 -18.87 -3.08 6.65
C GLY A 193 -17.42 -3.13 6.16
N ALA A 194 -16.44 -2.73 6.98
CA ALA A 194 -15.03 -2.69 6.57
C ALA A 194 -14.52 -4.03 6.01
N ALA A 195 -14.91 -5.16 6.63
CA ALA A 195 -14.54 -6.50 6.16
C ALA A 195 -15.20 -6.86 4.81
N GLU A 196 -16.45 -6.44 4.58
CA GLU A 196 -17.10 -6.64 3.28
C GLU A 196 -16.48 -5.75 2.21
N LEU A 197 -16.20 -4.50 2.54
CA LEU A 197 -15.52 -3.58 1.63
C LEU A 197 -14.15 -4.12 1.21
N HIS A 198 -13.40 -4.70 2.15
CA HIS A 198 -12.13 -5.37 1.84
C HIS A 198 -12.33 -6.49 0.81
N ARG A 199 -13.30 -7.39 1.01
CA ARG A 199 -13.60 -8.47 0.05
C ARG A 199 -14.01 -7.95 -1.32
N ARG A 200 -14.82 -6.90 -1.37
CA ARG A 200 -15.20 -6.25 -2.64
C ARG A 200 -14.02 -5.66 -3.39
N GLN A 201 -13.06 -5.09 -2.69
CA GLN A 201 -11.85 -4.56 -3.31
C GLN A 201 -10.99 -5.66 -3.93
N VAL A 202 -10.92 -6.86 -3.34
CA VAL A 202 -10.27 -8.03 -3.97
C VAL A 202 -10.90 -8.32 -5.34
N GLU A 203 -12.23 -8.38 -5.41
CA GLU A 203 -12.98 -8.63 -6.65
C GLU A 203 -12.74 -7.48 -7.66
N TRP A 204 -12.92 -6.23 -7.24
CA TRP A 204 -12.75 -5.05 -8.10
C TRP A 204 -11.35 -4.91 -8.67
N TYR A 205 -10.34 -5.22 -7.86
CA TYR A 205 -8.96 -5.16 -8.30
C TYR A 205 -8.67 -6.27 -9.33
N ALA A 206 -9.13 -7.49 -9.11
CA ALA A 206 -8.96 -8.61 -10.03
C ALA A 206 -9.64 -8.33 -11.40
N ASP A 207 -10.85 -7.79 -11.37
CA ASP A 207 -11.58 -7.36 -12.57
C ASP A 207 -10.83 -6.26 -13.32
N TRP A 208 -10.32 -5.26 -12.59
CA TRP A 208 -9.52 -4.21 -13.18
C TRP A 208 -8.24 -4.75 -13.81
N ALA A 209 -7.49 -5.59 -13.11
CA ALA A 209 -6.24 -6.16 -13.60
C ALA A 209 -6.45 -6.94 -14.90
N THR A 210 -7.50 -7.76 -14.97
CA THR A 210 -7.88 -8.52 -16.16
C THR A 210 -8.20 -7.60 -17.35
N ASN A 211 -9.00 -6.56 -17.11
CA ASN A 211 -9.38 -5.59 -18.14
C ASN A 211 -8.16 -4.77 -18.61
N PHE A 212 -7.30 -4.35 -17.69
CA PHE A 212 -6.11 -3.57 -18.01
C PHE A 212 -5.07 -4.40 -18.77
N GLN A 213 -4.84 -5.64 -18.37
CA GLN A 213 -4.00 -6.58 -19.13
C GLN A 213 -4.50 -6.74 -20.57
N SER A 214 -5.81 -6.93 -20.75
CA SER A 214 -6.42 -7.05 -22.06
C SER A 214 -6.26 -5.75 -22.89
N PHE A 215 -6.32 -4.59 -22.25
CA PHE A 215 -6.08 -3.31 -22.90
C PHE A 215 -4.63 -3.18 -23.38
N LEU A 216 -3.63 -3.49 -22.51
CA LEU A 216 -2.21 -3.43 -22.85
C LEU A 216 -1.89 -4.35 -24.05
N ARG A 217 -2.39 -5.57 -24.03
CA ARG A 217 -2.20 -6.53 -25.15
C ARG A 217 -2.75 -6.00 -26.46
N ARG A 218 -3.93 -5.34 -26.45
CA ARG A 218 -4.47 -4.69 -27.64
C ARG A 218 -3.67 -3.46 -28.10
N LYS A 219 -2.91 -2.82 -27.18
CA LYS A 219 -2.07 -1.65 -27.46
C LYS A 219 -0.68 -1.99 -27.99
N GLY A 220 -0.34 -3.27 -28.14
CA GLY A 220 0.92 -3.71 -28.71
C GLY A 220 1.89 -4.32 -27.70
N GLU A 221 1.42 -4.64 -26.48
CA GLU A 221 2.17 -5.33 -25.44
C GLU A 221 1.63 -6.77 -25.26
N PRO A 222 1.85 -7.69 -26.21
CA PRO A 222 1.18 -9.01 -26.23
C PRO A 222 1.49 -9.85 -24.99
N ASP A 223 2.66 -9.66 -24.41
CA ASP A 223 3.13 -10.41 -23.24
C ASP A 223 2.83 -9.71 -21.90
N ALA A 224 2.06 -8.61 -21.92
CA ALA A 224 1.71 -7.90 -20.70
C ALA A 224 0.98 -8.82 -19.72
N VAL A 225 1.46 -8.84 -18.47
CA VAL A 225 0.85 -9.54 -17.33
C VAL A 225 0.59 -8.55 -16.21
N VAL A 226 -0.67 -8.44 -15.79
CA VAL A 226 -1.08 -7.63 -14.66
C VAL A 226 -1.57 -8.55 -13.56
N GLY A 227 -0.85 -8.62 -12.45
CA GLY A 227 -1.19 -9.49 -11.33
C GLY A 227 -2.54 -9.11 -10.72
N PRO A 228 -3.47 -10.07 -10.52
CA PRO A 228 -4.83 -9.79 -10.02
C PRO A 228 -4.92 -9.76 -8.49
N THR A 229 -3.83 -10.01 -7.78
CA THR A 229 -3.84 -10.14 -6.32
C THR A 229 -3.81 -8.80 -5.61
N TRP A 230 -4.65 -8.66 -4.58
CA TRP A 230 -4.79 -7.50 -3.71
C TRP A 230 -5.12 -8.00 -2.27
N PRO A 231 -4.67 -7.36 -1.20
CA PRO A 231 -4.00 -6.06 -1.11
C PRO A 231 -2.48 -6.11 -1.30
N MET A 232 -1.89 -7.25 -1.56
CA MET A 232 -0.46 -7.43 -1.85
C MET A 232 -0.29 -8.17 -3.17
N ARG A 233 0.83 -7.93 -3.85
CA ARG A 233 1.20 -8.70 -5.04
C ARG A 233 1.63 -10.10 -4.61
N ALA A 234 1.19 -11.14 -5.34
CA ALA A 234 1.62 -12.51 -5.09
C ALA A 234 3.16 -12.62 -5.12
N HIS A 235 3.72 -13.40 -4.21
CA HIS A 235 5.12 -13.76 -4.31
C HIS A 235 5.34 -14.54 -5.63
N HIS A 236 6.12 -14.00 -6.56
CA HIS A 236 6.67 -14.81 -7.65
C HIS A 236 7.70 -15.74 -7.01
N ILE A 237 7.34 -17.00 -6.85
CA ILE A 237 8.33 -18.05 -6.74
C ILE A 237 8.93 -18.13 -8.15
N SER A 238 10.08 -17.48 -8.37
CA SER A 238 10.87 -17.75 -9.56
C SER A 238 11.11 -19.26 -9.58
N PRO A 239 10.79 -19.98 -10.67
CA PRO A 239 11.14 -21.40 -10.76
C PRO A 239 12.66 -21.46 -10.58
N GLY A 240 13.10 -22.09 -9.50
CA GLY A 240 14.53 -22.31 -9.25
C GLY A 240 15.18 -22.92 -10.48
N PRO A 241 16.49 -22.71 -10.71
CA PRO A 241 17.19 -23.24 -11.88
C PRO A 241 16.88 -24.73 -12.00
N GLN A 242 16.25 -25.12 -13.10
CA GLN A 242 16.06 -26.55 -13.42
C GLN A 242 17.43 -27.22 -13.41
N LYS A 243 17.68 -28.08 -12.42
CA LYS A 243 18.85 -28.95 -12.46
C LYS A 243 18.73 -29.78 -13.72
N SER A 244 19.56 -29.49 -14.72
CA SER A 244 19.75 -30.33 -15.86
C SER A 244 20.20 -31.68 -15.34
N SER A 245 19.37 -32.71 -15.50
CA SER A 245 19.75 -34.10 -15.26
C SER A 245 20.93 -34.44 -16.17
N PRO A 246 22.00 -35.02 -15.66
CA PRO A 246 23.07 -35.51 -16.53
C PRO A 246 22.50 -36.66 -17.35
N SER A 247 22.56 -36.52 -18.67
CA SER A 247 22.34 -37.61 -19.61
C SER A 247 23.38 -38.72 -19.34
N GLY A 248 22.90 -39.79 -18.78
CA GLY A 248 23.72 -41.01 -18.66
C GLY A 248 23.95 -41.64 -20.04
N VAL A 249 25.20 -41.90 -20.31
CA VAL A 249 25.71 -42.84 -21.36
C VAL A 249 25.57 -44.24 -20.84
#